data_049dd4ee315b43fa111d49d432ea0940
#
_entry.id   049dd4ee315b43fa111d49d432ea0940
#
_cell.length_a   1.000
_cell.length_b   1.000
_cell.length_c   1.000
_cell.angle_alpha   90.00
_cell.angle_beta   90.00
_cell.angle_gamma   90.00
#
_symmetry.space_group_name_H-M   'P 1'
#
loop_
_entity.id
_entity.type
_entity.pdbx_description
1 polymer ?
#
loop_
_entity_poly.entity_id
_entity_poly.type
_entity_poly.pdbx_seq_one_letter_code
_entity_poly.pdbx_strand_id
1 'polypeptide(L)'
;MRISSVLRLVSLALMLAIAGCASKPSRINNVCAVFEQNSSWMNNWKRDVRQASSRHGIPPHVMMATIRMESGFDSKARPRGKKFLGIFPGKKLSTAYGYSQALDGTWLQYQRETGRHSARRTSFSDAADFVGWYHAKSVRTLGLAPHDTYNLYLAYYSGHGGYARGNWRSNRTIQAYARKTADMANSYAGQMQSCW
;
A
#
# COMPACT_ATOMS: atom_id res chain seq x y z
N MET A 1 -43.40 26.97 -0.25
CA MET A 1 -42.58 26.51 0.89
C MET A 1 -41.81 25.17 0.71
N ARG A 2 -41.91 24.47 -0.44
CA ARG A 2 -41.21 23.17 -0.68
C ARG A 2 -39.85 23.25 -1.34
N ILE A 3 -39.53 24.33 -2.06
CA ILE A 3 -38.29 24.50 -2.83
C ILE A 3 -37.06 24.72 -1.93
N SER A 4 -37.21 25.42 -0.79
CA SER A 4 -36.11 25.68 0.14
C SER A 4 -35.62 24.43 0.88
N SER A 5 -36.50 23.45 1.14
CA SER A 5 -36.14 22.20 1.82
C SER A 5 -35.36 21.27 0.89
N VAL A 6 -35.73 21.20 -0.38
CA VAL A 6 -35.03 20.41 -1.42
C VAL A 6 -33.63 20.99 -1.67
N LEU A 7 -33.52 22.32 -1.73
CA LEU A 7 -32.22 22.99 -1.92
C LEU A 7 -31.26 22.74 -0.74
N ARG A 8 -31.76 22.74 0.49
CA ARG A 8 -30.97 22.40 1.70
C ARG A 8 -30.52 20.95 1.73
N LEU A 9 -31.37 20.02 1.30
CA LEU A 9 -31.02 18.59 1.23
C LEU A 9 -29.99 18.32 0.14
N VAL A 10 -30.08 18.97 -1.02
CA VAL A 10 -29.11 18.86 -2.10
C VAL A 10 -27.77 19.47 -1.70
N SER A 11 -27.77 20.61 -0.99
CA SER A 11 -26.54 21.22 -0.47
C SER A 11 -25.86 20.35 0.59
N LEU A 12 -26.64 19.71 1.47
CA LEU A 12 -26.13 18.81 2.51
C LEU A 12 -25.53 17.54 1.88
N ALA A 13 -26.19 16.98 0.87
CA ALA A 13 -25.70 15.82 0.12
C ALA A 13 -24.41 16.14 -0.67
N LEU A 14 -24.30 17.35 -1.24
CA LEU A 14 -23.10 17.78 -1.96
C LEU A 14 -21.91 18.00 -1.02
N MET A 15 -22.11 18.51 0.20
CA MET A 15 -21.06 18.65 1.21
C MET A 15 -20.55 17.30 1.73
N LEU A 16 -21.39 16.28 1.82
CA LEU A 16 -21.00 14.92 2.22
C LEU A 16 -20.16 14.21 1.16
N ALA A 17 -20.30 14.56 -0.11
CA ALA A 17 -19.53 13.94 -1.20
C ALA A 17 -18.05 14.37 -1.26
N ILE A 18 -17.67 15.48 -0.61
CA ILE A 18 -16.30 16.02 -0.64
C ILE A 18 -15.40 15.40 0.44
N ALA A 19 -15.96 14.77 1.46
CA ALA A 19 -15.23 14.32 2.66
C ALA A 19 -14.49 12.97 2.53
N GLY A 20 -14.49 12.32 1.37
CA GLY A 20 -14.11 10.92 1.25
C GLY A 20 -12.79 10.58 0.53
N CYS A 21 -12.04 11.54 -0.01
CA CYS A 21 -10.79 11.22 -0.70
C CYS A 21 -9.61 11.27 0.26
N ALA A 22 -8.97 10.12 0.52
CA ALA A 22 -7.68 10.08 1.20
C ALA A 22 -6.67 10.90 0.40
N SER A 23 -6.17 11.99 0.97
CA SER A 23 -5.12 12.81 0.37
C SER A 23 -3.77 12.11 0.52
N LYS A 24 -2.90 12.25 -0.49
CA LYS A 24 -1.52 11.77 -0.39
C LYS A 24 -0.81 12.51 0.76
N PRO A 25 -0.22 11.80 1.73
CA PRO A 25 0.47 12.43 2.84
C PRO A 25 1.66 13.28 2.37
N SER A 26 1.87 14.42 3.01
CA SER A 26 3.00 15.30 2.70
C SER A 26 4.29 14.87 3.41
N ARG A 27 4.19 14.37 4.65
CA ARG A 27 5.32 13.97 5.49
C ARG A 27 5.49 12.44 5.54
N ILE A 28 5.75 11.82 4.39
CA ILE A 28 5.79 10.35 4.24
C ILE A 28 6.92 9.64 5.00
N ASN A 29 7.90 10.37 5.52
CA ASN A 29 8.97 9.82 6.36
C ASN A 29 8.61 9.79 7.85
N ASN A 30 7.46 10.35 8.24
CA ASN A 30 6.94 10.34 9.59
C ASN A 30 5.59 9.60 9.60
N VAL A 31 5.60 8.36 10.12
CA VAL A 31 4.39 7.52 10.10
C VAL A 31 3.29 8.07 11.00
N CYS A 32 3.62 8.75 12.09
CA CYS A 32 2.62 9.38 12.95
C CYS A 32 1.89 10.50 12.21
N ALA A 33 2.63 11.34 11.45
CA ALA A 33 2.04 12.37 10.61
C ALA A 33 1.20 11.78 9.46
N VAL A 34 1.60 10.63 8.91
CA VAL A 34 0.80 9.89 7.91
C VAL A 34 -0.53 9.44 8.51
N PHE A 35 -0.52 8.90 9.72
CA PHE A 35 -1.73 8.48 10.42
C PHE A 35 -2.61 9.67 10.82
N GLU A 36 -2.02 10.76 11.35
CA GLU A 36 -2.73 11.96 11.74
C GLU A 36 -3.48 12.58 10.55
N GLN A 37 -2.82 12.75 9.41
CA GLN A 37 -3.42 13.29 8.20
C GLN A 37 -4.58 12.42 7.67
N ASN A 38 -4.60 11.11 7.96
CA ASN A 38 -5.59 10.15 7.51
C ASN A 38 -6.28 9.47 8.71
N SER A 39 -6.84 10.28 9.62
CA SER A 39 -7.45 9.84 10.89
C SER A 39 -8.95 10.08 11.00
N SER A 40 -9.65 10.41 9.89
CA SER A 40 -11.09 10.63 9.90
C SER A 40 -11.87 9.33 10.17
N TRP A 41 -13.14 9.46 10.58
CA TRP A 41 -14.00 8.30 10.86
C TRP A 41 -14.18 7.38 9.64
N MET A 42 -14.22 7.94 8.42
CA MET A 42 -14.31 7.17 7.17
C MET A 42 -12.97 6.71 6.61
N ASN A 43 -11.88 7.40 6.93
CA ASN A 43 -10.56 7.15 6.38
C ASN A 43 -9.53 7.13 7.52
N ASN A 44 -9.34 5.99 8.16
CA ASN A 44 -8.46 5.84 9.31
C ASN A 44 -7.38 4.80 9.04
N TRP A 45 -6.26 5.26 8.50
CA TRP A 45 -5.16 4.40 8.09
C TRP A 45 -4.51 3.63 9.24
N LYS A 46 -4.44 4.22 10.43
CA LYS A 46 -3.94 3.52 11.61
C LYS A 46 -4.83 2.33 11.98
N ARG A 47 -6.15 2.51 11.98
CA ARG A 47 -7.12 1.43 12.20
C ARG A 47 -7.00 0.35 11.12
N ASP A 48 -6.91 0.75 9.85
CA ASP A 48 -6.87 -0.16 8.72
C ASP A 48 -5.61 -1.04 8.73
N VAL A 49 -4.44 -0.45 9.02
CA VAL A 49 -3.17 -1.19 9.18
C VAL A 49 -3.22 -2.10 10.41
N ARG A 50 -3.82 -1.65 11.53
CA ARG A 50 -3.98 -2.47 12.74
C ARG A 50 -4.80 -3.72 12.45
N GLN A 51 -5.90 -3.58 11.72
CA GLN A 51 -6.75 -4.70 11.31
C GLN A 51 -6.02 -5.67 10.37
N ALA A 52 -5.28 -5.15 9.38
CA ALA A 52 -4.49 -5.97 8.48
C ALA A 52 -3.35 -6.70 9.22
N SER A 53 -2.66 -6.02 10.12
CA SER A 53 -1.63 -6.61 10.99
C SER A 53 -2.17 -7.76 11.83
N SER A 54 -3.29 -7.53 12.51
CA SER A 54 -3.94 -8.55 13.34
C SER A 54 -4.38 -9.77 12.51
N ARG A 55 -4.89 -9.55 11.29
CA ARG A 55 -5.35 -10.64 10.41
C ARG A 55 -4.23 -11.48 9.85
N HIS A 56 -3.11 -10.86 9.49
CA HIS A 56 -2.04 -11.51 8.73
C HIS A 56 -0.78 -11.79 9.53
N GLY A 57 -0.67 -11.29 10.78
CA GLY A 57 0.51 -11.50 11.62
C GLY A 57 1.76 -10.74 11.15
N ILE A 58 1.61 -9.71 10.31
CA ILE A 58 2.71 -8.89 9.81
C ILE A 58 2.76 -7.57 10.58
N PRO A 59 3.93 -7.15 11.11
CA PRO A 59 4.02 -5.91 11.87
C PRO A 59 3.60 -4.67 11.07
N PRO A 60 2.91 -3.70 11.69
CA PRO A 60 2.40 -2.50 11.02
C PRO A 60 3.48 -1.70 10.30
N HIS A 61 4.67 -1.53 10.90
CA HIS A 61 5.79 -0.79 10.33
C HIS A 61 6.33 -1.44 9.05
N VAL A 62 6.30 -2.77 8.94
CA VAL A 62 6.71 -3.52 7.73
C VAL A 62 5.75 -3.20 6.58
N MET A 63 4.45 -3.28 6.83
CA MET A 63 3.43 -2.99 5.81
C MET A 63 3.48 -1.52 5.36
N MET A 64 3.60 -0.58 6.30
CA MET A 64 3.68 0.85 6.00
C MET A 64 4.93 1.20 5.19
N ALA A 65 6.09 0.62 5.54
CA ALA A 65 7.33 0.82 4.79
C ALA A 65 7.23 0.24 3.37
N THR A 66 6.60 -0.92 3.19
CA THR A 66 6.33 -1.51 1.87
C THR A 66 5.46 -0.57 1.02
N ILE A 67 4.30 -0.12 1.53
CA ILE A 67 3.40 0.79 0.81
C ILE A 67 4.11 2.11 0.45
N ARG A 68 4.90 2.65 1.39
CA ARG A 68 5.71 3.85 1.13
C ARG A 68 6.70 3.65 0.00
N MET A 69 7.40 2.52 -0.03
CA MET A 69 8.37 2.23 -1.08
C MET A 69 7.70 2.04 -2.45
N GLU A 70 6.55 1.39 -2.49
CA GLU A 70 5.83 1.08 -3.73
C GLU A 70 5.21 2.32 -4.38
N SER A 71 4.56 3.18 -3.61
CA SER A 71 3.76 4.28 -4.17
C SER A 71 4.03 5.65 -3.53
N GLY A 72 4.77 5.72 -2.42
CA GLY A 72 4.83 6.93 -1.60
C GLY A 72 3.44 7.33 -1.09
N PHE A 73 2.57 6.35 -0.82
CA PHE A 73 1.17 6.55 -0.41
C PHE A 73 0.30 7.25 -1.47
N ASP A 74 0.60 7.07 -2.75
CA ASP A 74 -0.23 7.57 -3.84
C ASP A 74 -1.22 6.50 -4.30
N SER A 75 -2.53 6.78 -4.13
CA SER A 75 -3.62 5.87 -4.51
C SER A 75 -3.68 5.59 -6.01
N LYS A 76 -3.12 6.45 -6.83
CA LYS A 76 -3.16 6.37 -8.30
C LYS A 76 -1.78 6.13 -8.91
N ALA A 77 -0.79 5.76 -8.08
CA ALA A 77 0.58 5.50 -8.56
C ALA A 77 0.57 4.45 -9.68
N ARG A 78 1.36 4.74 -10.71
CA ARG A 78 1.62 3.84 -11.84
C ARG A 78 3.09 3.87 -12.20
N PRO A 79 3.69 2.75 -12.65
CA PRO A 79 5.03 2.77 -13.23
C PRO A 79 5.09 3.76 -14.40
N ARG A 80 6.14 4.58 -14.40
CA ARG A 80 6.36 5.51 -15.52
C ARG A 80 6.81 4.68 -16.74
N GLY A 81 5.98 4.64 -17.78
CA GLY A 81 6.37 4.10 -19.09
C GLY A 81 7.46 4.96 -19.71
N LYS A 82 8.34 4.36 -20.53
CA LYS A 82 9.22 5.15 -21.40
C LYS A 82 8.36 5.99 -22.35
N LYS A 83 8.60 7.28 -22.41
CA LYS A 83 7.92 8.15 -23.37
C LYS A 83 8.39 7.80 -24.78
N PHE A 84 7.47 7.53 -25.70
CA PHE A 84 7.79 7.41 -27.11
C PHE A 84 7.99 8.82 -27.68
N LEU A 85 9.11 9.08 -28.36
CA LEU A 85 9.53 10.41 -28.85
C LEU A 85 9.55 11.51 -27.78
N GLY A 86 9.71 11.17 -26.49
CA GLY A 86 9.77 12.14 -25.39
C GLY A 86 8.43 12.79 -25.00
N ILE A 87 7.37 12.63 -25.81
CA ILE A 87 6.08 13.34 -25.66
C ILE A 87 4.93 12.37 -25.44
N PHE A 88 4.84 11.30 -26.24
CA PHE A 88 3.73 10.35 -26.20
C PHE A 88 3.87 9.30 -25.09
N PRO A 89 2.77 8.90 -24.41
CA PRO A 89 2.81 7.77 -23.47
C PRO A 89 3.28 6.51 -24.19
N GLY A 90 4.41 5.95 -23.76
CA GLY A 90 4.89 4.67 -24.28
C GLY A 90 4.09 3.47 -23.77
N LYS A 91 4.37 2.28 -24.30
CA LYS A 91 3.73 1.02 -23.89
C LYS A 91 3.83 0.86 -22.37
N LYS A 92 2.73 0.48 -21.70
CA LYS A 92 2.72 0.18 -20.27
C LYS A 92 3.75 -0.93 -19.99
N LEU A 93 4.74 -0.63 -19.16
CA LEU A 93 5.79 -1.59 -18.78
C LEU A 93 5.29 -2.62 -17.77
N SER A 94 4.19 -2.34 -17.08
CA SER A 94 3.66 -3.17 -16.00
C SER A 94 2.18 -2.83 -15.74
N THR A 95 1.44 -3.80 -15.18
CA THR A 95 0.06 -3.60 -14.71
C THR A 95 -0.01 -3.12 -13.25
N ALA A 96 1.14 -2.86 -12.61
CA ALA A 96 1.22 -2.35 -11.23
C ALA A 96 0.40 -1.07 -11.06
N TYR A 97 -0.38 -0.99 -9.96
CA TYR A 97 -1.26 0.14 -9.72
C TYR A 97 -1.58 0.37 -8.25
N GLY A 98 -1.80 1.65 -7.91
CA GLY A 98 -2.30 2.08 -6.62
C GLY A 98 -1.29 2.00 -5.48
N TYR A 99 -1.77 1.98 -4.24
CA TYR A 99 -0.94 2.01 -3.04
C TYR A 99 0.10 0.89 -2.97
N SER A 100 -0.31 -0.33 -3.27
CA SER A 100 0.53 -1.54 -3.14
C SER A 100 1.31 -1.90 -4.40
N GLN A 101 1.12 -1.21 -5.52
CA GLN A 101 1.69 -1.55 -6.82
C GLN A 101 1.48 -3.02 -7.23
N ALA A 102 0.40 -3.63 -6.73
CA ALA A 102 0.04 -4.99 -7.09
C ALA A 102 -0.20 -5.14 -8.59
N LEU A 103 0.31 -6.21 -9.18
CA LEU A 103 0.01 -6.61 -10.56
C LEU A 103 -1.42 -7.16 -10.66
N ASP A 104 -2.05 -7.05 -11.83
CA ASP A 104 -3.43 -7.52 -12.05
C ASP A 104 -3.62 -8.98 -11.62
N GLY A 105 -2.75 -9.89 -12.07
CA GLY A 105 -2.84 -11.31 -11.72
C GLY A 105 -2.70 -11.59 -10.22
N THR A 106 -1.77 -10.89 -9.55
CA THR A 106 -1.56 -11.04 -8.11
C THR A 106 -2.73 -10.46 -7.31
N TRP A 107 -3.31 -9.35 -7.78
CA TRP A 107 -4.49 -8.76 -7.15
C TRP A 107 -5.71 -9.67 -7.27
N LEU A 108 -5.95 -10.24 -8.44
CA LEU A 108 -7.02 -11.23 -8.64
C LEU A 108 -6.82 -12.49 -7.78
N GLN A 109 -5.58 -12.94 -7.62
CA GLN A 109 -5.27 -14.06 -6.72
C GLN A 109 -5.63 -13.72 -5.27
N TYR A 110 -5.23 -12.53 -4.79
CA TYR A 110 -5.59 -12.04 -3.46
C TYR A 110 -7.11 -12.01 -3.26
N GLN A 111 -7.86 -11.44 -4.22
CA GLN A 111 -9.31 -11.37 -4.15
C GLN A 111 -9.96 -12.76 -4.03
N ARG A 112 -9.47 -13.74 -4.82
CA ARG A 112 -9.97 -15.12 -4.76
C ARG A 112 -9.62 -15.81 -3.43
N GLU A 113 -8.37 -15.70 -2.98
CA GLU A 113 -7.91 -16.39 -1.77
C GLU A 113 -8.52 -15.82 -0.48
N THR A 114 -8.92 -14.54 -0.48
CA THR A 114 -9.47 -13.86 0.69
C THR A 114 -10.98 -13.63 0.65
N GLY A 115 -11.64 -13.93 -0.48
CA GLY A 115 -13.05 -13.61 -0.70
C GLY A 115 -13.36 -12.11 -0.87
N ARG A 116 -12.34 -11.25 -0.96
CA ARG A 116 -12.50 -9.79 -1.02
C ARG A 116 -12.69 -9.28 -2.46
N HIS A 117 -13.70 -9.78 -3.14
CA HIS A 117 -13.93 -9.51 -4.57
C HIS A 117 -14.15 -8.02 -4.90
N SER A 118 -14.66 -7.23 -3.97
CA SER A 118 -14.87 -5.78 -4.12
C SER A 118 -13.65 -4.93 -3.78
N ALA A 119 -12.54 -5.52 -3.35
CA ALA A 119 -11.32 -4.80 -2.97
C ALA A 119 -10.75 -4.00 -4.15
N ARG A 120 -10.24 -2.80 -3.84
CA ARG A 120 -9.71 -1.84 -4.83
C ARG A 120 -8.27 -1.43 -4.51
N ARG A 121 -7.37 -1.48 -5.48
CA ARG A 121 -5.96 -1.06 -5.33
C ARG A 121 -5.79 0.43 -4.95
N THR A 122 -6.84 1.23 -5.14
CA THR A 122 -6.89 2.66 -4.77
C THR A 122 -7.46 2.91 -3.37
N SER A 123 -7.95 1.88 -2.68
CA SER A 123 -8.36 1.93 -1.29
C SER A 123 -7.16 1.59 -0.40
N PHE A 124 -6.86 2.43 0.58
CA PHE A 124 -5.73 2.19 1.48
C PHE A 124 -5.96 0.95 2.35
N SER A 125 -7.17 0.78 2.89
CA SER A 125 -7.54 -0.39 3.68
C SER A 125 -7.32 -1.70 2.92
N ASP A 126 -7.77 -1.75 1.64
CA ASP A 126 -7.61 -2.95 0.81
C ASP A 126 -6.14 -3.19 0.43
N ALA A 127 -5.38 -2.11 0.18
CA ALA A 127 -3.96 -2.21 -0.14
C ALA A 127 -3.12 -2.66 1.08
N ALA A 128 -3.44 -2.18 2.28
CA ALA A 128 -2.79 -2.62 3.51
C ALA A 128 -3.08 -4.10 3.79
N ASP A 129 -4.33 -4.54 3.59
CA ASP A 129 -4.73 -5.94 3.72
C ASP A 129 -4.01 -6.82 2.69
N PHE A 130 -3.91 -6.37 1.43
CA PHE A 130 -3.14 -7.05 0.38
C PHE A 130 -1.66 -7.22 0.75
N VAL A 131 -1.00 -6.15 1.22
CA VAL A 131 0.42 -6.21 1.61
C VAL A 131 0.61 -7.17 2.77
N GLY A 132 -0.28 -7.13 3.76
CA GLY A 132 -0.28 -8.10 4.88
C GLY A 132 -0.43 -9.53 4.38
N TRP A 133 -1.42 -9.81 3.52
CA TRP A 133 -1.64 -11.14 2.91
C TRP A 133 -0.41 -11.62 2.13
N TYR A 134 0.20 -10.75 1.30
CA TYR A 134 1.34 -11.13 0.48
C TYR A 134 2.57 -11.47 1.33
N HIS A 135 2.89 -10.65 2.33
CA HIS A 135 3.98 -10.91 3.26
C HIS A 135 3.72 -12.16 4.11
N ALA A 136 2.50 -12.37 4.60
CA ALA A 136 2.14 -13.60 5.30
C ALA A 136 2.31 -14.84 4.42
N LYS A 137 2.02 -14.74 3.12
CA LYS A 137 2.31 -15.80 2.15
C LYS A 137 3.81 -16.01 2.01
N SER A 138 4.63 -14.95 1.95
CA SER A 138 6.11 -15.05 1.95
C SER A 138 6.63 -15.76 3.21
N VAL A 139 6.09 -15.44 4.39
CA VAL A 139 6.43 -16.12 5.65
C VAL A 139 6.17 -17.63 5.55
N ARG A 140 4.98 -18.00 5.11
CA ARG A 140 4.58 -19.43 5.02
C ARG A 140 5.32 -20.21 3.94
N THR A 141 5.56 -19.60 2.78
CA THR A 141 6.09 -20.33 1.61
C THR A 141 7.59 -20.29 1.47
N LEU A 142 8.24 -19.29 2.06
CA LEU A 142 9.68 -19.05 1.95
C LEU A 142 10.41 -19.16 3.29
N GLY A 143 9.67 -19.40 4.41
CA GLY A 143 10.25 -19.51 5.75
C GLY A 143 10.80 -18.20 6.29
N LEU A 144 10.31 -17.05 5.82
CA LEU A 144 10.80 -15.74 6.25
C LEU A 144 10.21 -15.34 7.61
N ALA A 145 10.96 -14.58 8.40
CA ALA A 145 10.42 -14.02 9.62
C ALA A 145 9.47 -12.83 9.34
N PRO A 146 8.35 -12.68 10.07
CA PRO A 146 7.37 -11.61 9.82
C PRO A 146 7.93 -10.19 9.96
N HIS A 147 9.02 -10.02 10.72
CA HIS A 147 9.72 -8.75 10.95
C HIS A 147 10.94 -8.54 10.05
N ASP A 148 11.32 -9.52 9.23
CA ASP A 148 12.45 -9.40 8.30
C ASP A 148 12.04 -8.61 7.05
N THR A 149 11.93 -7.29 7.21
CA THR A 149 11.50 -6.38 6.14
C THR A 149 12.37 -6.49 4.90
N TYR A 150 13.68 -6.71 5.04
CA TYR A 150 14.60 -6.80 3.92
C TYR A 150 14.22 -7.97 3.00
N ASN A 151 14.13 -9.18 3.53
CA ASN A 151 13.79 -10.36 2.76
C ASN A 151 12.32 -10.39 2.31
N LEU A 152 11.41 -9.89 3.13
CA LEU A 152 10.00 -9.73 2.75
C LEU A 152 9.84 -8.79 1.55
N TYR A 153 10.59 -7.67 1.51
CA TYR A 153 10.53 -6.76 0.37
C TYR A 153 11.22 -7.35 -0.88
N LEU A 154 12.33 -8.09 -0.73
CA LEU A 154 12.93 -8.83 -1.84
C LEU A 154 11.93 -9.83 -2.47
N ALA A 155 11.19 -10.56 -1.63
CA ALA A 155 10.16 -11.49 -2.08
C ALA A 155 8.96 -10.76 -2.72
N TYR A 156 8.60 -9.60 -2.19
CA TYR A 156 7.53 -8.75 -2.73
C TYR A 156 7.86 -8.27 -4.15
N TYR A 157 9.04 -7.75 -4.35
CA TYR A 157 9.50 -7.23 -5.64
C TYR A 157 9.77 -8.32 -6.68
N SER A 158 10.41 -9.42 -6.27
CA SER A 158 10.85 -10.49 -7.19
C SER A 158 9.75 -11.53 -7.46
N GLY A 159 8.66 -11.50 -6.69
CA GLY A 159 7.70 -12.59 -6.58
C GLY A 159 8.29 -13.78 -5.80
N HIS A 160 7.43 -14.62 -5.19
CA HIS A 160 7.87 -15.76 -4.37
C HIS A 160 8.81 -16.71 -5.14
N GLY A 161 8.45 -17.04 -6.39
CA GLY A 161 9.29 -17.90 -7.25
C GLY A 161 10.62 -17.26 -7.63
N GLY A 162 10.65 -15.95 -7.91
CA GLY A 162 11.87 -15.21 -8.21
C GLY A 162 12.81 -15.14 -7.01
N TYR A 163 12.24 -14.91 -5.82
CA TYR A 163 12.99 -14.93 -4.57
C TYR A 163 13.60 -16.31 -4.29
N ALA A 164 12.81 -17.37 -4.39
CA ALA A 164 13.26 -18.74 -4.15
C ALA A 164 14.40 -19.16 -5.08
N ARG A 165 14.37 -18.76 -6.36
CA ARG A 165 15.45 -18.99 -7.32
C ARG A 165 16.69 -18.12 -7.09
N GLY A 166 16.63 -17.14 -6.17
CA GLY A 166 17.77 -16.26 -5.89
C GLY A 166 18.03 -15.19 -6.95
N ASN A 167 17.06 -14.87 -7.83
CA ASN A 167 17.21 -13.89 -8.91
C ASN A 167 17.61 -12.48 -8.43
N TRP A 168 17.33 -12.18 -7.15
CA TRP A 168 17.66 -10.91 -6.50
C TRP A 168 19.15 -10.78 -6.14
N ARG A 169 19.92 -11.90 -6.03
CA ARG A 169 21.29 -11.89 -5.52
C ARG A 169 22.26 -11.10 -6.40
N SER A 170 22.08 -11.15 -7.71
CA SER A 170 22.87 -10.36 -8.67
C SER A 170 22.32 -8.97 -8.94
N ASN A 171 21.12 -8.62 -8.41
CA ASN A 171 20.48 -7.35 -8.69
C ASN A 171 20.67 -6.33 -7.55
N ARG A 172 21.76 -5.54 -7.66
CA ARG A 172 22.10 -4.52 -6.65
C ARG A 172 21.01 -3.47 -6.44
N THR A 173 20.23 -3.15 -7.49
CA THR A 173 19.14 -2.17 -7.40
C THR A 173 18.01 -2.67 -6.49
N ILE A 174 17.59 -3.91 -6.67
CA ILE A 174 16.53 -4.49 -5.80
C ILE A 174 17.02 -4.60 -4.36
N GLN A 175 18.26 -5.02 -4.15
CA GLN A 175 18.86 -5.07 -2.81
C GLN A 175 18.92 -3.69 -2.13
N ALA A 176 19.24 -2.64 -2.91
CA ALA A 176 19.23 -1.27 -2.39
C ALA A 176 17.84 -0.81 -1.99
N TYR A 177 16.81 -1.13 -2.79
CA TYR A 177 15.41 -0.86 -2.41
C TYR A 177 14.98 -1.63 -1.17
N ALA A 178 15.36 -2.90 -1.07
CA ALA A 178 15.06 -3.71 0.13
C ALA A 178 15.72 -3.15 1.39
N ARG A 179 16.99 -2.71 1.31
CA ARG A 179 17.66 -2.02 2.44
C ARG A 179 16.92 -0.74 2.84
N LYS A 180 16.61 0.14 1.88
CA LYS A 180 15.85 1.37 2.15
C LYS A 180 14.48 1.09 2.77
N THR A 181 13.83 0.00 2.38
CA THR A 181 12.54 -0.39 2.97
C THR A 181 12.72 -0.87 4.40
N ALA A 182 13.77 -1.66 4.68
CA ALA A 182 14.10 -2.12 6.03
C ALA A 182 14.46 -0.95 6.96
N ASP A 183 15.30 -0.02 6.50
CA ASP A 183 15.67 1.18 7.26
C ASP A 183 14.43 2.02 7.57
N MET A 184 13.52 2.17 6.61
CA MET A 184 12.27 2.89 6.81
C MET A 184 11.34 2.16 7.78
N ALA A 185 11.27 0.83 7.74
CA ALA A 185 10.49 0.04 8.68
C ALA A 185 11.01 0.21 10.11
N ASN A 186 12.33 0.20 10.31
CA ASN A 186 12.95 0.45 11.62
C ASN A 186 12.64 1.86 12.13
N SER A 187 12.74 2.88 11.25
CA SER A 187 12.36 4.26 11.59
C SER A 187 10.88 4.35 11.99
N TYR A 188 9.99 3.73 11.23
CA TYR A 188 8.56 3.71 11.53
C TYR A 188 8.25 2.95 12.83
N ALA A 189 8.94 1.84 13.10
CA ALA A 189 8.78 1.11 14.36
C ALA A 189 9.11 1.99 15.58
N GLY A 190 10.20 2.76 15.52
CA GLY A 190 10.56 3.72 16.58
C GLY A 190 9.52 4.83 16.73
N GLN A 191 9.07 5.42 15.64
CA GLN A 191 8.04 6.48 15.66
C GLN A 191 6.70 5.99 16.22
N MET A 192 6.30 4.75 15.88
CA MET A 192 5.05 4.16 16.36
C MET A 192 4.99 3.98 17.87
N GLN A 193 6.13 3.98 18.60
CA GLN A 193 6.13 3.94 20.06
C GLN A 193 5.40 5.14 20.67
N SER A 194 5.35 6.28 19.98
CA SER A 194 4.69 7.50 20.44
C SER A 194 3.26 7.69 19.92
N CYS A 195 2.84 6.97 18.89
CA CYS A 195 1.55 7.23 18.22
C CYS A 195 0.74 5.98 17.85
N TRP A 196 1.15 4.77 18.29
CA TRP A 196 0.45 3.51 17.95
C TRP A 196 -0.66 3.10 18.92
#